data_ae71db20535813ae7f530ff4db8cfa4c
#
_entry.id   ae71db20535813ae7f530ff4db8cfa4c
#
_cell.length_a   1.000
_cell.length_b   1.000
_cell.length_c   1.000
_cell.angle_alpha   90.00
_cell.angle_beta   90.00
_cell.angle_gamma   90.00
#
_symmetry.space_group_name_H-M   'P 1'
#
loop_
_entity.id
_entity.type
_entity.pdbx_description
1 polymer ?
#
loop_
_entity_poly.entity_id
_entity_poly.type
_entity_poly.pdbx_seq_one_letter_code
_entity_poly.pdbx_strand_id
1 'polypeptide(L)'
;MCEIEFICIFVRKNNNVAITFNEITGDGRLWAARYDGEGDNELYNVFNKWNDVLWLRNFFIANKNDLLLNYSISSINEAVMDTIEDSELLENALLDLSPDADLNTLFRPLSNYMQESYLEKEKAKINKRKKHASWLRMYAIKLNSGIFIITGGTIKLTATMQDRAHTARELIKIEQVHRFLIDNDIADETSFEDYIKEL
;
A
#
# COMPACT_ATOMS: atom_id res chain seq x y z
N MET A 1 25.78 24.42 17.00
CA MET A 1 25.97 23.71 15.73
C MET A 1 26.28 22.27 16.09
N CYS A 2 25.29 21.43 15.98
CA CYS A 2 25.45 19.99 16.22
C CYS A 2 25.14 19.33 14.90
N GLU A 3 26.16 18.86 14.21
CA GLU A 3 26.01 18.07 12.98
C GLU A 3 25.52 16.70 13.38
N ILE A 4 24.33 16.36 12.90
CA ILE A 4 23.83 14.98 12.96
C ILE A 4 24.46 14.27 11.76
N GLU A 5 25.52 13.52 12.00
CA GLU A 5 26.09 12.59 11.03
C GLU A 5 25.08 11.47 10.73
N PHE A 6 24.58 11.46 9.53
CA PHE A 6 23.85 10.30 8.99
C PHE A 6 24.86 9.17 8.77
N ILE A 7 24.90 8.20 9.67
CA ILE A 7 25.65 6.97 9.47
C ILE A 7 24.87 6.09 8.51
N CYS A 8 25.25 6.14 7.23
CA CYS A 8 24.84 5.13 6.25
C CYS A 8 25.60 3.83 6.53
N ILE A 9 24.99 2.87 7.17
CA ILE A 9 25.54 1.52 7.27
C ILE A 9 25.26 0.78 5.97
N PHE A 10 26.28 0.64 5.14
CA PHE A 10 26.29 -0.23 3.97
C PHE A 10 26.27 -1.70 4.42
N VAL A 11 25.11 -2.37 4.37
CA VAL A 11 25.01 -3.80 4.59
C VAL A 11 24.68 -4.50 3.28
N ARG A 12 25.69 -5.21 2.81
CA ARG A 12 25.72 -6.36 1.87
C ARG A 12 24.91 -6.31 0.57
N LYS A 13 25.67 -6.36 -0.52
CA LYS A 13 25.28 -6.70 -1.89
C LYS A 13 24.40 -7.96 -1.98
N ASN A 14 23.13 -7.73 -2.11
CA ASN A 14 22.18 -8.45 -2.96
C ASN A 14 21.16 -7.41 -3.33
N ASN A 15 20.66 -7.33 -4.54
CA ASN A 15 19.78 -6.29 -5.13
C ASN A 15 18.64 -5.75 -4.23
N ASN A 16 18.93 -5.36 -3.01
CA ASN A 16 17.98 -4.86 -2.03
C ASN A 16 17.87 -3.36 -2.21
N VAL A 17 16.77 -2.92 -2.77
CA VAL A 17 16.29 -1.54 -2.64
C VAL A 17 16.28 -1.22 -1.14
N ALA A 18 16.97 -0.16 -0.73
CA ALA A 18 16.89 0.28 0.65
C ALA A 18 15.44 0.69 0.95
N ILE A 19 14.87 0.16 2.02
CA ILE A 19 13.50 0.42 2.45
C ILE A 19 13.56 1.06 3.82
N THR A 20 12.85 2.17 3.98
CA THR A 20 12.62 2.80 5.28
C THR A 20 11.13 2.86 5.56
N PHE A 21 10.74 3.10 6.81
CA PHE A 21 9.35 3.14 7.21
C PHE A 21 9.02 4.49 7.85
N ASN A 22 7.87 5.06 7.48
CA ASN A 22 7.33 6.26 8.09
C ASN A 22 6.07 5.92 8.86
N GLU A 23 5.98 6.35 10.09
CA GLU A 23 4.75 6.26 10.87
C GLU A 23 3.67 7.15 10.28
N ILE A 24 2.45 6.64 10.20
CA ILE A 24 1.29 7.35 9.65
C ILE A 24 0.33 7.78 10.76
N THR A 25 0.03 6.87 11.68
CA THR A 25 -0.82 7.16 12.86
C THR A 25 0.09 7.28 14.08
N GLY A 26 -0.02 8.35 14.86
CA GLY A 26 0.86 8.60 16.01
C GLY A 26 0.73 7.59 17.17
N ASP A 27 0.09 6.45 16.94
CA ASP A 27 -0.10 5.33 17.87
C ASP A 27 0.71 4.07 17.49
N GLY A 28 1.59 4.17 16.49
CA GLY A 28 2.48 3.10 16.07
C GLY A 28 1.84 1.96 15.29
N ARG A 29 0.53 1.99 15.00
CA ARG A 29 -0.17 0.86 14.38
C ARG A 29 -0.14 0.85 12.85
N LEU A 30 0.00 2.02 12.22
CA LEU A 30 0.01 2.14 10.76
C LEU A 30 1.28 2.84 10.29
N TRP A 31 2.01 2.18 9.41
CA TRP A 31 3.25 2.63 8.80
C TRP A 31 3.16 2.56 7.29
N ALA A 32 4.06 3.25 6.61
CA ALA A 32 4.21 3.14 5.16
C ALA A 32 5.67 2.98 4.77
N ALA A 33 5.93 2.08 3.84
CA ALA A 33 7.26 1.89 3.26
C ALA A 33 7.63 3.08 2.37
N ARG A 34 8.90 3.47 2.39
CA ARG A 34 9.53 4.38 1.44
C ARG A 34 10.70 3.66 0.79
N TYR A 35 10.64 3.54 -0.52
CA TYR A 35 11.68 2.90 -1.31
C TYR A 35 12.80 3.88 -1.67
N ASP A 36 14.03 3.38 -1.78
CA ASP A 36 15.18 4.19 -2.17
C ASP A 36 14.93 4.89 -3.51
N GLY A 37 15.30 6.19 -3.57
CA GLY A 37 15.07 7.04 -4.75
C GLY A 37 13.66 7.65 -4.83
N GLU A 38 12.71 7.26 -3.98
CA GLU A 38 11.39 7.89 -3.89
C GLU A 38 11.42 9.08 -2.91
N GLY A 39 10.74 10.18 -3.28
CA GLY A 39 10.67 11.39 -2.45
C GLY A 39 9.83 11.19 -1.19
N ASP A 40 8.72 10.45 -1.32
CA ASP A 40 7.72 10.22 -0.28
C ASP A 40 7.52 8.72 -0.02
N ASN A 41 6.81 8.41 1.06
CA ASN A 41 6.38 7.04 1.34
C ASN A 41 5.21 6.62 0.43
N GLU A 42 4.93 5.32 0.39
CA GLU A 42 3.94 4.73 -0.51
C GLU A 42 2.51 5.19 -0.26
N LEU A 43 2.13 5.57 0.96
CA LEU A 43 0.81 6.13 1.21
C LEU A 43 0.61 7.43 0.42
N TYR A 44 1.54 8.38 0.55
CA TYR A 44 1.49 9.66 -0.17
C TYR A 44 1.62 9.47 -1.69
N ASN A 45 2.54 8.63 -2.13
CA ASN A 45 2.74 8.35 -3.55
C ASN A 45 1.46 7.80 -4.21
N VAL A 46 0.74 6.92 -3.52
CA VAL A 46 -0.48 6.30 -4.02
C VAL A 46 -1.62 7.31 -4.07
N PHE A 47 -1.87 8.05 -2.99
CA PHE A 47 -2.94 9.05 -2.97
C PHE A 47 -2.67 10.22 -3.92
N ASN A 48 -1.44 10.66 -4.08
CA ASN A 48 -1.08 11.67 -5.08
C ASN A 48 -1.46 11.22 -6.49
N LYS A 49 -1.19 9.94 -6.85
CA LYS A 49 -1.58 9.38 -8.15
C LYS A 49 -3.10 9.26 -8.30
N TRP A 50 -3.81 8.84 -7.25
CA TRP A 50 -5.27 8.66 -7.31
C TRP A 50 -6.04 9.98 -7.30
N ASN A 51 -5.39 11.09 -6.95
CA ASN A 51 -5.95 12.44 -7.00
C ASN A 51 -5.42 13.27 -8.20
N ASP A 52 -4.47 12.74 -8.99
CA ASP A 52 -4.00 13.39 -10.21
C ASP A 52 -4.94 13.10 -11.39
N VAL A 53 -5.78 14.07 -11.70
CA VAL A 53 -6.78 13.99 -12.80
C VAL A 53 -6.12 13.66 -14.15
N LEU A 54 -4.94 14.23 -14.44
CA LEU A 54 -4.27 14.01 -15.73
C LEU A 54 -3.72 12.59 -15.81
N TRP A 55 -3.07 12.12 -14.73
CA TRP A 55 -2.58 10.75 -14.62
C TRP A 55 -3.73 9.74 -14.74
N LEU A 56 -4.84 9.96 -14.01
CA LEU A 56 -6.03 9.09 -14.03
C LEU A 56 -6.65 9.01 -15.43
N ARG A 57 -6.80 10.14 -16.12
CA ARG A 57 -7.31 10.14 -17.50
C ARG A 57 -6.44 9.30 -18.43
N ASN A 58 -5.13 9.49 -18.39
CA ASN A 58 -4.18 8.71 -19.18
C ASN A 58 -4.26 7.22 -18.84
N PHE A 59 -4.33 6.89 -17.55
CA PHE A 59 -4.49 5.51 -17.07
C PHE A 59 -5.76 4.86 -17.63
N PHE A 60 -6.93 5.50 -17.49
CA PHE A 60 -8.20 4.95 -17.97
C PHE A 60 -8.32 4.91 -19.48
N ILE A 61 -7.70 5.84 -20.21
CA ILE A 61 -7.61 5.76 -21.68
C ILE A 61 -6.81 4.50 -22.08
N ALA A 62 -5.66 4.28 -21.47
CA ALA A 62 -4.81 3.12 -21.74
C ALA A 62 -5.47 1.77 -21.36
N ASN A 63 -6.36 1.78 -20.36
CA ASN A 63 -7.04 0.58 -19.85
C ASN A 63 -8.56 0.56 -20.14
N LYS A 64 -9.00 1.29 -21.19
CA LYS A 64 -10.42 1.45 -21.51
C LYS A 64 -11.15 0.12 -21.74
N ASN A 65 -10.49 -0.85 -22.35
CA ASN A 65 -11.08 -2.16 -22.62
C ASN A 65 -11.35 -2.92 -21.29
N ASP A 66 -10.44 -2.88 -20.34
CA ASP A 66 -10.63 -3.53 -19.04
C ASP A 66 -11.76 -2.86 -18.25
N LEU A 67 -11.82 -1.53 -18.29
CA LEU A 67 -12.89 -0.74 -17.66
C LEU A 67 -14.27 -1.11 -18.24
N LEU A 68 -14.39 -1.19 -19.55
CA LEU A 68 -15.64 -1.56 -20.21
C LEU A 68 -16.04 -3.01 -19.96
N LEU A 69 -15.09 -3.95 -20.07
CA LEU A 69 -15.37 -5.38 -19.94
C LEU A 69 -15.73 -5.78 -18.51
N ASN A 70 -15.05 -5.22 -17.51
CA ASN A 70 -15.19 -5.69 -16.12
C ASN A 70 -16.12 -4.80 -15.28
N TYR A 71 -16.38 -3.56 -15.71
CA TYR A 71 -17.21 -2.61 -14.94
C TYR A 71 -18.37 -2.01 -15.74
N SER A 72 -18.46 -2.29 -17.05
CA SER A 72 -19.46 -1.72 -17.96
C SER A 72 -19.47 -0.19 -17.99
N ILE A 73 -18.32 0.44 -17.71
CA ILE A 73 -18.14 1.90 -17.76
C ILE A 73 -17.41 2.28 -19.04
N SER A 74 -18.03 3.13 -19.83
CA SER A 74 -17.47 3.66 -21.09
C SER A 74 -16.92 5.10 -20.93
N SER A 75 -17.36 5.82 -19.91
CA SER A 75 -16.98 7.20 -19.65
C SER A 75 -15.69 7.28 -18.83
N ILE A 76 -14.63 7.80 -19.44
CA ILE A 76 -13.35 8.07 -18.76
C ILE A 76 -13.53 9.11 -17.65
N ASN A 77 -14.36 10.13 -17.87
CA ASN A 77 -14.61 11.16 -16.86
C ASN A 77 -15.32 10.56 -15.62
N GLU A 78 -16.29 9.65 -15.81
CA GLU A 78 -16.95 8.94 -14.73
C GLU A 78 -15.90 8.12 -13.93
N ALA A 79 -15.06 7.34 -14.61
CA ALA A 79 -14.03 6.55 -13.94
C ALA A 79 -13.03 7.41 -13.14
N VAL A 80 -12.64 8.59 -13.67
CA VAL A 80 -11.78 9.54 -12.95
C VAL A 80 -12.46 10.05 -11.69
N MET A 81 -13.69 10.54 -11.80
CA MET A 81 -14.44 11.06 -10.63
C MET A 81 -14.67 9.98 -9.58
N ASP A 82 -15.06 8.78 -10.03
CA ASP A 82 -15.26 7.64 -9.16
C ASP A 82 -13.99 7.24 -8.42
N THR A 83 -12.82 7.37 -9.06
CA THR A 83 -11.53 7.09 -8.43
C THR A 83 -11.19 8.11 -7.36
N ILE A 84 -11.39 9.41 -7.63
CA ILE A 84 -11.11 10.50 -6.68
C ILE A 84 -12.00 10.36 -5.45
N GLU A 85 -13.30 10.12 -5.63
CA GLU A 85 -14.23 9.92 -4.51
C GLU A 85 -13.86 8.68 -3.67
N ASP A 86 -13.48 7.56 -4.31
CA ASP A 86 -13.05 6.36 -3.60
C ASP A 86 -11.70 6.57 -2.89
N SER A 87 -10.80 7.37 -3.50
CA SER A 87 -9.53 7.76 -2.89
C SER A 87 -9.75 8.55 -1.60
N GLU A 88 -10.59 9.58 -1.65
CA GLU A 88 -10.93 10.40 -0.49
C GLU A 88 -11.56 9.56 0.65
N LEU A 89 -12.49 8.67 0.30
CA LEU A 89 -13.11 7.77 1.29
C LEU A 89 -12.09 6.82 1.94
N LEU A 90 -11.14 6.29 1.16
CA LEU A 90 -10.12 5.40 1.68
C LEU A 90 -9.08 6.16 2.52
N GLU A 91 -8.69 7.35 2.09
CA GLU A 91 -7.78 8.22 2.82
C GLU A 91 -8.35 8.60 4.19
N ASN A 92 -9.60 9.07 4.21
CA ASN A 92 -10.30 9.38 5.47
C ASN A 92 -10.41 8.14 6.37
N ALA A 93 -10.72 6.97 5.80
CA ALA A 93 -10.80 5.74 6.59
C ALA A 93 -9.44 5.30 7.17
N LEU A 94 -8.32 5.68 6.55
CA LEU A 94 -6.97 5.38 7.04
C LEU A 94 -6.45 6.42 8.04
N LEU A 95 -6.75 7.72 7.82
CA LEU A 95 -6.20 8.81 8.60
C LEU A 95 -7.07 9.23 9.79
N ASP A 96 -8.41 9.03 9.69
CA ASP A 96 -9.36 9.33 10.77
C ASP A 96 -9.55 8.13 11.74
N LEU A 97 -8.60 7.20 11.76
CA LEU A 97 -8.65 6.05 12.65
C LEU A 97 -8.59 6.51 14.11
N SER A 98 -9.67 6.22 14.85
CA SER A 98 -9.64 6.32 16.30
C SER A 98 -8.57 5.38 16.87
N PRO A 99 -7.92 5.71 18.00
CA PRO A 99 -6.99 4.79 18.67
C PRO A 99 -7.56 3.41 18.95
N ASP A 100 -8.89 3.32 19.12
CA ASP A 100 -9.60 2.05 19.36
C ASP A 100 -10.07 1.36 18.07
N ALA A 101 -9.85 1.94 16.90
CA ALA A 101 -10.30 1.36 15.64
C ALA A 101 -9.50 0.08 15.32
N ASP A 102 -10.23 -0.97 14.96
CA ASP A 102 -9.63 -2.22 14.52
C ASP A 102 -9.26 -2.15 13.03
N LEU A 103 -7.97 -2.04 12.72
CA LEU A 103 -7.43 -2.04 11.36
C LEU A 103 -7.80 -3.32 10.56
N ASN A 104 -8.09 -4.44 11.23
CA ASN A 104 -8.56 -5.66 10.58
C ASN A 104 -9.94 -5.48 9.93
N THR A 105 -10.72 -4.46 10.29
CA THR A 105 -11.98 -4.13 9.62
C THR A 105 -11.75 -3.53 8.24
N LEU A 106 -10.63 -2.83 8.04
CA LEU A 106 -10.24 -2.16 6.81
C LEU A 106 -9.38 -3.06 5.91
N PHE A 107 -8.38 -3.70 6.50
CA PHE A 107 -7.49 -4.63 5.81
C PHE A 107 -8.03 -6.06 5.86
N ARG A 108 -7.78 -6.84 4.81
CA ARG A 108 -8.19 -8.24 4.67
C ARG A 108 -7.10 -9.04 3.96
N PRO A 109 -6.95 -10.34 4.24
CA PRO A 109 -5.95 -11.16 3.59
C PRO A 109 -5.93 -11.03 2.07
N LEU A 110 -4.75 -10.91 1.49
CA LEU A 110 -4.55 -10.81 0.05
C LEU A 110 -4.95 -12.11 -0.65
N SER A 111 -4.64 -13.25 -0.04
CA SER A 111 -4.99 -14.58 -0.50
C SER A 111 -6.12 -15.17 0.35
N ASN A 112 -7.02 -15.93 -0.30
CA ASN A 112 -8.04 -16.69 0.41
C ASN A 112 -7.50 -17.99 1.03
N TYR A 113 -6.23 -18.33 0.77
CA TYR A 113 -5.55 -19.46 1.38
C TYR A 113 -4.85 -18.97 2.64
N MET A 114 -5.37 -19.35 3.80
CA MET A 114 -4.74 -19.13 5.09
C MET A 114 -3.44 -19.96 5.14
N GLN A 115 -2.31 -19.28 5.05
CA GLN A 115 -1.05 -19.78 5.55
C GLN A 115 -0.81 -18.99 6.84
N GLU A 116 -0.76 -19.67 7.97
CA GLU A 116 -0.31 -19.07 9.23
C GLU A 116 1.13 -18.60 9.04
N SER A 117 1.30 -17.29 8.96
CA SER A 117 2.59 -16.63 8.81
C SER A 117 2.63 -15.48 9.79
N TYR A 118 3.78 -15.24 10.41
CA TYR A 118 4.00 -14.09 11.28
C TYR A 118 3.86 -12.75 10.55
N LEU A 119 3.97 -12.78 9.22
CA LEU A 119 3.82 -11.62 8.35
C LEU A 119 2.72 -11.92 7.32
N GLU A 120 1.56 -11.29 7.48
CA GLU A 120 0.41 -11.48 6.61
C GLU A 120 0.37 -10.41 5.52
N LYS A 121 0.16 -10.84 4.26
CA LYS A 121 -0.05 -9.93 3.13
C LYS A 121 -1.51 -9.52 3.07
N GLU A 122 -1.78 -8.23 3.18
CA GLU A 122 -3.11 -7.66 3.34
C GLU A 122 -3.48 -6.72 2.19
N LYS A 123 -4.77 -6.46 2.02
CA LYS A 123 -5.32 -5.45 1.11
C LYS A 123 -6.48 -4.71 1.73
N ALA A 124 -6.55 -3.40 1.55
CA ALA A 124 -7.72 -2.58 1.86
C ALA A 124 -8.43 -2.16 0.58
N LYS A 125 -9.75 -2.03 0.67
CA LYS A 125 -10.61 -1.48 -0.38
C LYS A 125 -11.88 -0.90 0.22
N ILE A 126 -12.47 0.10 -0.43
CA ILE A 126 -13.81 0.59 -0.10
C ILE A 126 -14.88 -0.34 -0.69
N ASN A 127 -15.86 -0.70 0.12
CA ASN A 127 -16.92 -1.67 -0.25
C ASN A 127 -18.28 -1.05 -0.58
N LYS A 128 -18.41 0.28 -0.60
CA LYS A 128 -19.72 0.95 -0.55
C LYS A 128 -20.11 1.75 -1.79
N ARG A 129 -19.79 1.31 -3.00
CA ARG A 129 -20.39 1.97 -4.17
C ARG A 129 -21.70 1.37 -4.57
N LYS A 130 -22.67 2.23 -4.93
CA LYS A 130 -24.00 1.84 -5.39
C LYS A 130 -24.01 1.23 -6.80
N LYS A 131 -23.03 1.58 -7.66
CA LYS A 131 -22.99 1.16 -9.07
C LYS A 131 -22.03 0.00 -9.32
N HIS A 132 -20.85 0.03 -8.72
CA HIS A 132 -19.82 -1.00 -8.88
C HIS A 132 -18.91 -1.07 -7.65
N ALA A 133 -18.15 -2.15 -7.52
CA ALA A 133 -17.14 -2.27 -6.48
C ALA A 133 -15.95 -1.35 -6.79
N SER A 134 -15.34 -0.75 -5.76
CA SER A 134 -14.11 0.01 -5.96
C SER A 134 -13.02 -0.84 -6.61
N TRP A 135 -12.29 -0.24 -7.53
CA TRP A 135 -11.08 -0.81 -8.14
C TRP A 135 -9.79 -0.41 -7.41
N LEU A 136 -9.86 0.51 -6.45
CA LEU A 136 -8.70 0.86 -5.64
C LEU A 136 -8.30 -0.29 -4.73
N ARG A 137 -7.01 -0.53 -4.64
CA ARG A 137 -6.41 -1.51 -3.72
C ARG A 137 -5.18 -0.89 -3.08
N MET A 138 -5.20 -0.79 -1.75
CA MET A 138 -4.04 -0.49 -0.92
C MET A 138 -3.50 -1.80 -0.36
N TYR A 139 -2.20 -2.01 -0.44
CA TYR A 139 -1.55 -3.23 0.03
C TYR A 139 -0.70 -2.95 1.25
N ALA A 140 -0.71 -3.89 2.18
CA ALA A 140 0.08 -3.81 3.40
C ALA A 140 0.63 -5.19 3.79
N ILE A 141 1.63 -5.18 4.65
CA ILE A 141 2.05 -6.33 5.46
C ILE A 141 1.57 -6.08 6.88
N LYS A 142 0.91 -7.05 7.46
CA LYS A 142 0.50 -7.06 8.86
C LYS A 142 1.47 -7.90 9.66
N LEU A 143 2.05 -7.32 10.70
CA LEU A 143 2.81 -8.03 11.71
C LEU A 143 1.85 -8.71 12.69
N ASN A 144 2.30 -9.76 13.34
CA ASN A 144 1.48 -10.57 14.26
C ASN A 144 0.82 -9.76 15.38
N SER A 145 1.44 -8.67 15.82
CA SER A 145 0.98 -7.75 16.87
C SER A 145 -0.12 -6.77 16.44
N GLY A 146 -0.46 -6.71 15.14
CA GLY A 146 -1.47 -5.79 14.63
C GLY A 146 -0.92 -4.48 14.04
N ILE A 147 0.41 -4.37 13.86
CA ILE A 147 1.03 -3.29 13.08
C ILE A 147 0.82 -3.59 11.59
N PHE A 148 0.43 -2.56 10.83
CA PHE A 148 0.27 -2.63 9.39
C PHE A 148 1.28 -1.71 8.68
N ILE A 149 2.00 -2.24 7.69
CA ILE A 149 2.99 -1.51 6.90
C ILE A 149 2.48 -1.44 5.46
N ILE A 150 2.04 -0.27 5.02
CA ILE A 150 1.61 -0.03 3.64
C ILE A 150 2.81 -0.17 2.71
N THR A 151 2.66 -1.02 1.69
CA THR A 151 3.70 -1.34 0.72
C THR A 151 3.47 -0.71 -0.65
N GLY A 152 2.26 -0.22 -0.92
CA GLY A 152 1.85 0.40 -2.16
C GLY A 152 0.35 0.32 -2.43
N GLY A 153 -0.05 0.71 -3.63
CA GLY A 153 -1.43 0.63 -4.04
C GLY A 153 -1.63 0.81 -5.53
N THR A 154 -2.76 0.35 -6.05
CA THR A 154 -3.03 0.37 -7.48
C THR A 154 -4.52 0.43 -7.81
N ILE A 155 -4.81 0.79 -9.06
CA ILE A 155 -6.12 0.62 -9.69
C ILE A 155 -6.15 -0.78 -10.31
N LYS A 156 -7.02 -1.66 -9.80
CA LYS A 156 -7.18 -3.05 -10.27
C LYS A 156 -8.46 -3.23 -11.05
N LEU A 157 -8.36 -3.25 -12.38
CA LEU A 157 -9.49 -3.42 -13.29
C LEU A 157 -9.72 -4.87 -13.74
N THR A 158 -8.78 -5.78 -13.51
CA THR A 158 -8.82 -7.18 -13.94
C THR A 158 -9.01 -8.15 -12.77
N ALA A 159 -9.29 -9.41 -13.06
CA ALA A 159 -9.55 -10.43 -12.03
C ALA A 159 -8.30 -10.72 -11.19
N THR A 160 -7.13 -10.90 -11.81
CA THR A 160 -5.89 -11.20 -11.09
C THR A 160 -4.89 -10.05 -11.13
N MET A 161 -3.90 -10.06 -10.24
CA MET A 161 -2.86 -9.04 -10.19
C MET A 161 -1.80 -9.23 -11.28
N GLN A 162 -1.65 -10.44 -11.76
CA GLN A 162 -0.68 -10.80 -12.80
C GLN A 162 -1.13 -10.37 -14.20
N ASP A 163 -2.41 -10.05 -14.39
CA ASP A 163 -2.98 -9.71 -15.70
C ASP A 163 -2.42 -8.41 -16.30
N ARG A 164 -1.91 -7.52 -15.47
CA ARG A 164 -1.39 -6.21 -15.90
C ARG A 164 -0.08 -5.87 -15.19
N ALA A 165 0.83 -5.22 -15.93
CA ALA A 165 2.16 -4.86 -15.42
C ALA A 165 2.11 -3.94 -14.19
N HIS A 166 1.14 -3.02 -14.11
CA HIS A 166 1.03 -2.11 -12.97
C HIS A 166 0.58 -2.83 -11.69
N THR A 167 -0.33 -3.81 -11.79
CA THR A 167 -0.74 -4.63 -10.64
C THR A 167 0.32 -5.67 -10.27
N ALA A 168 1.02 -6.26 -11.25
CA ALA A 168 2.13 -7.17 -11.00
C ALA A 168 3.29 -6.48 -10.26
N ARG A 169 3.56 -5.21 -10.53
CA ARG A 169 4.58 -4.42 -9.80
C ARG A 169 4.26 -4.30 -8.30
N GLU A 170 2.99 -4.18 -7.94
CA GLU A 170 2.61 -4.13 -6.52
C GLU A 170 2.89 -5.44 -5.79
N LEU A 171 2.74 -6.59 -6.47
CA LEU A 171 3.16 -7.88 -5.89
C LEU A 171 4.67 -7.91 -5.60
N ILE A 172 5.48 -7.32 -6.49
CA ILE A 172 6.93 -7.23 -6.28
C ILE A 172 7.24 -6.35 -5.06
N LYS A 173 6.57 -5.20 -4.90
CA LYS A 173 6.73 -4.32 -3.73
C LYS A 173 6.37 -5.03 -2.44
N ILE A 174 5.22 -5.72 -2.39
CA ILE A 174 4.81 -6.51 -1.23
C ILE A 174 5.90 -7.53 -0.87
N GLU A 175 6.42 -8.24 -1.87
CA GLU A 175 7.46 -9.25 -1.65
C GLU A 175 8.79 -8.66 -1.20
N GLN A 176 9.16 -7.48 -1.69
CA GLN A 176 10.37 -6.77 -1.26
C GLN A 176 10.29 -6.38 0.23
N VAL A 177 9.17 -5.78 0.67
CA VAL A 177 8.98 -5.44 2.09
C VAL A 177 8.92 -6.70 2.94
N HIS A 178 8.17 -7.72 2.53
CA HIS A 178 8.06 -8.99 3.24
C HIS A 178 9.44 -9.64 3.46
N ARG A 179 10.25 -9.71 2.40
CA ARG A 179 11.61 -10.25 2.48
C ARG A 179 12.51 -9.39 3.34
N PHE A 180 12.42 -8.06 3.21
CA PHE A 180 13.17 -7.14 4.06
C PHE A 180 12.91 -7.38 5.56
N LEU A 181 11.64 -7.53 5.95
CA LEU A 181 11.27 -7.80 7.34
C LEU A 181 11.84 -9.13 7.82
N ILE A 182 11.76 -10.19 7.00
CA ILE A 182 12.34 -11.51 7.32
C ILE A 182 13.86 -11.43 7.46
N ASP A 183 14.54 -10.79 6.52
CA ASP A 183 16.02 -10.70 6.49
C ASP A 183 16.58 -9.89 7.68
N ASN A 184 15.74 -9.08 8.34
CA ASN A 184 16.07 -8.30 9.54
C ASN A 184 15.43 -8.87 10.82
N ASP A 185 14.90 -10.09 10.80
CA ASP A 185 14.26 -10.78 11.93
C ASP A 185 13.09 -10.00 12.57
N ILE A 186 12.38 -9.19 11.74
CA ILE A 186 11.24 -8.39 12.17
C ILE A 186 9.95 -9.20 11.96
N ALA A 187 9.35 -9.67 13.06
CA ALA A 187 8.15 -10.50 13.03
C ALA A 187 6.98 -9.96 13.86
N ASP A 188 7.26 -9.08 14.82
CA ASP A 188 6.29 -8.53 15.77
C ASP A 188 6.59 -7.06 16.11
N GLU A 189 5.78 -6.48 17.01
CA GLU A 189 5.91 -5.10 17.44
C GLU A 189 7.27 -4.81 18.07
N THR A 190 7.73 -5.68 18.96
CA THR A 190 8.98 -5.47 19.69
C THR A 190 10.17 -5.42 18.74
N SER A 191 10.29 -6.41 17.86
CA SER A 191 11.37 -6.46 16.88
C SER A 191 11.29 -5.30 15.86
N PHE A 192 10.07 -4.85 15.52
CA PHE A 192 9.89 -3.69 14.66
C PHE A 192 10.26 -2.38 15.36
N GLU A 193 9.80 -2.18 16.61
CA GLU A 193 10.17 -1.00 17.40
C GLU A 193 11.68 -0.91 17.64
N ASP A 194 12.32 -2.03 17.97
CA ASP A 194 13.76 -2.06 18.18
C ASP A 194 14.51 -1.69 16.89
N TYR A 195 14.07 -2.21 15.75
CA TYR A 195 14.60 -1.82 14.45
C TYR A 195 14.45 -0.32 14.18
N ILE A 196 13.27 0.27 14.46
CA ILE A 196 13.01 1.71 14.26
C ILE A 196 13.87 2.58 15.18
N LYS A 197 14.16 2.14 16.41
CA LYS A 197 14.99 2.87 17.39
C LYS A 197 16.49 2.86 17.01
N GLU A 198 16.92 1.89 16.23
CA GLU A 198 18.32 1.76 15.77
C GLU A 198 18.62 2.60 14.51
N LEU A 199 17.60 3.17 13.85
CA LEU A 199 17.74 4.04 12.67
C LEU A 199 17.98 5.49 13.08
#